data_ab85b924d5abe07ca329fba48c706897
#
_entry.id   ab85b924d5abe07ca329fba48c706897
#
_cell.length_a   1.000
_cell.length_b   1.000
_cell.length_c   1.000
_cell.angle_alpha   90.00
_cell.angle_beta   90.00
_cell.angle_gamma   90.00
#
_symmetry.space_group_name_H-M   'P 1'
#
loop_
_entity.id
_entity.type
_entity.pdbx_description
1 polymer ?
#
loop_
_entity_poly.entity_id
_entity_poly.type
_entity_poly.pdbx_seq_one_letter_code
_entity_poly.pdbx_strand_id
1 'polypeptide(L)'
;MELRIVRRLIPEWGTTYGPPGEGPFPAVMILHGSEGAWSGWSHRNAVILAAHGFLAFPFGYSSGGNAWNAGSIVDHSLERSVEALAALRAFPYAGPRVGLYGVSRGAEHALLLASLMAKENKTGLPEAVAVHSPPDVVCGAFDSRSYRDSGDPGWQAWDASKRAWTWRGEGLMPTTPIEVEQYPGPLFLSHGTRDRMWSVEMTRRLEKRLQAHGRKPEAHYYEGEDHL
;
A
#
# COMPACT_ATOMS: atom_id res chain seq x y z
N MET A 1 -21.34 13.72 -20.26
CA MET A 1 -20.03 13.11 -20.59
C MET A 1 -20.07 11.67 -20.10
N GLU A 2 -19.91 10.69 -20.97
CA GLU A 2 -19.89 9.28 -20.60
C GLU A 2 -18.47 8.93 -20.10
N LEU A 3 -18.35 8.46 -18.87
CA LEU A 3 -17.10 7.98 -18.33
C LEU A 3 -16.96 6.49 -18.67
N ARG A 4 -15.93 6.14 -19.44
CA ARG A 4 -15.61 4.76 -19.79
C ARG A 4 -14.33 4.32 -19.12
N ILE A 5 -14.37 3.17 -18.43
CA ILE A 5 -13.22 2.54 -17.81
C ILE A 5 -13.05 1.15 -18.38
N VAL A 6 -11.84 0.83 -18.81
CA VAL A 6 -11.50 -0.44 -19.43
C VAL A 6 -10.74 -1.30 -18.44
N ARG A 7 -11.17 -2.54 -18.28
CA ARG A 7 -10.47 -3.55 -17.51
C ARG A 7 -9.52 -4.34 -18.44
N ARG A 8 -8.28 -4.49 -18.01
CA ARG A 8 -7.26 -5.28 -18.72
C ARG A 8 -6.58 -6.22 -17.76
N LEU A 9 -6.23 -7.42 -18.24
CA LEU A 9 -5.60 -8.44 -17.43
C LEU A 9 -4.08 -8.38 -17.59
N ILE A 10 -3.34 -8.29 -16.51
CA ILE A 10 -1.92 -8.68 -16.48
C ILE A 10 -1.91 -10.18 -16.18
N PRO A 11 -1.51 -11.05 -17.12
CA PRO A 11 -1.53 -12.49 -16.91
C PRO A 11 -0.83 -12.88 -15.61
N GLU A 12 -1.42 -13.82 -14.87
CA GLU A 12 -0.96 -14.33 -13.57
C GLU A 12 -0.99 -13.32 -12.40
N TRP A 13 -1.19 -12.02 -12.67
CA TRP A 13 -1.10 -10.98 -11.65
C TRP A 13 -2.45 -10.35 -11.28
N GLY A 14 -3.35 -10.18 -12.23
CA GLY A 14 -4.67 -9.64 -11.95
C GLY A 14 -5.15 -8.56 -12.90
N THR A 15 -6.27 -7.96 -12.55
CA THR A 15 -6.99 -7.00 -13.37
C THR A 15 -6.53 -5.57 -13.09
N THR A 16 -6.26 -4.81 -14.15
CA THR A 16 -6.08 -3.36 -14.11
C THR A 16 -7.35 -2.64 -14.54
N TYR A 17 -7.46 -1.38 -14.14
CA TYR A 17 -8.48 -0.43 -14.56
C TYR A 17 -7.80 0.78 -15.19
N GLY A 18 -8.27 1.21 -16.34
CA GLY A 18 -7.65 2.36 -17.03
C GLY A 18 -8.60 3.07 -17.96
N PRO A 19 -8.17 4.19 -18.54
CA PRO A 19 -8.93 4.88 -19.57
C PRO A 19 -9.10 3.99 -20.82
N PRO A 20 -10.06 4.29 -21.70
CA PRO A 20 -10.10 3.73 -23.06
C PRO A 20 -8.87 4.18 -23.86
N GLY A 21 -8.55 3.42 -24.91
CA GLY A 21 -7.40 3.68 -25.79
C GLY A 21 -6.22 2.76 -25.51
N GLU A 22 -5.14 2.98 -26.25
CA GLU A 22 -3.99 2.07 -26.29
C GLU A 22 -2.89 2.46 -25.30
N GLY A 23 -3.01 3.62 -24.64
CA GLY A 23 -1.96 4.10 -23.72
C GLY A 23 -0.71 4.61 -24.47
N PRO A 24 0.47 4.57 -23.86
CA PRO A 24 0.71 4.18 -22.46
C PRO A 24 0.18 5.21 -21.44
N PHE A 25 -0.34 4.74 -20.31
CA PHE A 25 -0.87 5.57 -19.25
C PHE A 25 0.07 5.61 -18.04
N PRO A 26 0.17 6.73 -17.27
CA PRO A 26 0.82 6.69 -15.98
C PRO A 26 0.13 5.63 -15.11
N ALA A 27 0.91 4.79 -14.43
CA ALA A 27 0.34 3.64 -13.73
C ALA A 27 0.49 3.76 -12.21
N VAL A 28 -0.43 3.12 -11.48
CA VAL A 28 -0.42 3.07 -10.03
C VAL A 28 -0.72 1.65 -9.57
N MET A 29 0.17 1.05 -8.79
CA MET A 29 -0.12 -0.17 -8.05
C MET A 29 -0.76 0.19 -6.72
N ILE A 30 -1.93 -0.38 -6.45
CA ILE A 30 -2.69 -0.16 -5.23
C ILE A 30 -2.49 -1.35 -4.30
N LEU A 31 -2.02 -1.07 -3.09
CA LEU A 31 -1.79 -2.06 -2.04
C LEU A 31 -2.92 -1.98 -1.02
N HIS A 32 -3.65 -3.07 -0.85
CA HIS A 32 -4.80 -3.13 0.05
C HIS A 32 -4.39 -3.07 1.53
N GLY A 33 -5.30 -2.68 2.40
CA GLY A 33 -5.14 -2.73 3.84
C GLY A 33 -5.42 -4.12 4.44
N SER A 34 -5.71 -4.17 5.73
CA SER A 34 -6.08 -5.42 6.41
C SER A 34 -7.42 -6.01 5.94
N GLU A 35 -8.21 -5.24 5.20
CA GLU A 35 -9.47 -5.68 4.58
C GLU A 35 -9.26 -6.76 3.50
N GLY A 36 -8.07 -6.84 2.93
CA GLY A 36 -7.69 -7.87 1.98
C GLY A 36 -7.93 -7.55 0.51
N ALA A 37 -7.43 -8.45 -0.34
CA ALA A 37 -7.39 -8.28 -1.80
C ALA A 37 -8.77 -8.17 -2.46
N TRP A 38 -9.78 -8.79 -1.87
CA TRP A 38 -11.14 -8.85 -2.42
C TRP A 38 -12.06 -7.75 -1.89
N SER A 39 -11.55 -6.84 -1.06
CA SER A 39 -12.36 -5.73 -0.59
C SER A 39 -12.70 -4.80 -1.76
N GLY A 40 -13.89 -4.24 -1.72
CA GLY A 40 -14.31 -3.26 -2.71
C GLY A 40 -13.47 -1.97 -2.73
N TRP A 41 -12.71 -1.70 -1.67
CA TRP A 41 -11.92 -0.48 -1.52
C TRP A 41 -10.83 -0.32 -2.57
N SER A 42 -9.98 -1.32 -2.75
CA SER A 42 -8.88 -1.25 -3.73
C SER A 42 -9.42 -1.14 -5.16
N HIS A 43 -10.48 -1.89 -5.49
CA HIS A 43 -11.12 -1.81 -6.80
C HIS A 43 -11.86 -0.50 -7.03
N ARG A 44 -12.53 0.06 -6.00
CA ARG A 44 -13.14 1.40 -6.07
C ARG A 44 -12.09 2.46 -6.32
N ASN A 45 -10.97 2.44 -5.59
CA ASN A 45 -9.88 3.39 -5.79
C ASN A 45 -9.26 3.25 -7.18
N ALA A 46 -9.13 2.02 -7.70
CA ALA A 46 -8.67 1.77 -9.06
C ALA A 46 -9.59 2.41 -10.11
N VAL A 47 -10.91 2.31 -9.93
CA VAL A 47 -11.89 2.96 -10.81
C VAL A 47 -11.77 4.48 -10.76
N ILE A 48 -11.60 5.06 -9.57
CA ILE A 48 -11.42 6.51 -9.39
C ILE A 48 -10.14 6.97 -10.09
N LEU A 49 -9.00 6.30 -9.87
CA LEU A 49 -7.74 6.64 -10.52
C LEU A 49 -7.82 6.48 -12.05
N ALA A 50 -8.51 5.44 -12.54
CA ALA A 50 -8.73 5.26 -13.98
C ALA A 50 -9.56 6.40 -14.58
N ALA A 51 -10.54 6.92 -13.85
CA ALA A 51 -11.32 8.09 -14.25
C ALA A 51 -10.47 9.37 -14.36
N HIS A 52 -9.35 9.42 -13.63
CA HIS A 52 -8.36 10.50 -13.68
C HIS A 52 -7.18 10.24 -14.63
N GLY A 53 -7.29 9.23 -15.49
CA GLY A 53 -6.30 8.99 -16.54
C GLY A 53 -5.18 8.01 -16.19
N PHE A 54 -5.24 7.35 -15.05
CA PHE A 54 -4.23 6.36 -14.64
C PHE A 54 -4.60 4.95 -15.06
N LEU A 55 -3.59 4.12 -15.31
CA LEU A 55 -3.73 2.67 -15.31
C LEU A 55 -3.54 2.19 -13.86
N ALA A 56 -4.62 1.83 -13.19
CA ALA A 56 -4.60 1.42 -11.80
C ALA A 56 -4.65 -0.10 -11.65
N PHE A 57 -3.72 -0.64 -10.88
CA PHE A 57 -3.58 -2.07 -10.62
C PHE A 57 -3.80 -2.38 -9.13
N PRO A 58 -5.01 -2.78 -8.71
CA PRO A 58 -5.25 -3.27 -7.36
C PRO A 58 -4.59 -4.65 -7.19
N PHE A 59 -3.46 -4.67 -6.52
CA PHE A 59 -2.68 -5.88 -6.32
C PHE A 59 -3.07 -6.59 -5.02
N GLY A 60 -3.49 -7.86 -5.14
CA GLY A 60 -3.81 -8.72 -4.01
C GLY A 60 -2.59 -9.47 -3.51
N TYR A 61 -1.96 -8.99 -2.47
CA TYR A 61 -0.78 -9.61 -1.90
C TYR A 61 -1.08 -10.62 -0.78
N SER A 62 -2.22 -10.53 -0.12
CA SER A 62 -2.60 -11.47 0.94
C SER A 62 -3.41 -12.64 0.43
N SER A 63 -3.37 -13.75 1.15
CA SER A 63 -4.08 -14.99 0.84
C SER A 63 -5.58 -14.96 1.17
N GLY A 64 -6.19 -13.81 1.29
CA GLY A 64 -7.61 -13.64 1.60
C GLY A 64 -8.50 -14.26 0.53
N GLY A 65 -9.39 -15.14 0.97
CA GLY A 65 -10.14 -15.99 0.06
C GLY A 65 -11.36 -15.35 -0.61
N ASN A 66 -11.96 -14.28 -0.05
CA ASN A 66 -13.17 -13.66 -0.61
C ASN A 66 -13.49 -12.31 0.05
N ALA A 67 -14.55 -11.63 -0.42
CA ALA A 67 -15.00 -10.33 0.08
C ALA A 67 -15.33 -10.28 1.59
N TRP A 68 -15.49 -11.42 2.22
CA TRP A 68 -15.85 -11.57 3.63
C TRP A 68 -14.68 -12.02 4.50
N ASN A 69 -13.55 -12.33 3.88
CA ASN A 69 -12.38 -12.85 4.56
C ASN A 69 -11.11 -12.15 4.06
N ALA A 70 -10.62 -11.24 4.85
CA ALA A 70 -9.40 -10.50 4.57
C ALA A 70 -8.14 -11.39 4.51
N GLY A 71 -8.23 -12.62 4.98
CA GLY A 71 -7.08 -13.49 5.08
C GLY A 71 -6.16 -13.14 6.22
N SER A 72 -4.95 -13.66 6.17
CA SER A 72 -3.90 -13.38 7.14
C SER A 72 -2.76 -12.64 6.47
N ILE A 73 -2.14 -11.71 7.19
CA ILE A 73 -0.90 -11.04 6.80
C ILE A 73 0.17 -11.47 7.81
N VAL A 74 0.76 -12.62 7.52
CA VAL A 74 1.77 -13.27 8.35
C VAL A 74 2.89 -13.76 7.45
N ASP A 75 4.11 -13.30 7.70
CA ASP A 75 5.32 -13.64 6.92
C ASP A 75 5.13 -13.51 5.39
N HIS A 76 4.41 -12.48 4.94
CA HIS A 76 4.26 -12.21 3.51
C HIS A 76 5.55 -11.69 2.89
N SER A 77 5.96 -12.29 1.77
CA SER A 77 7.13 -11.86 0.99
C SER A 77 6.83 -10.54 0.28
N LEU A 78 7.66 -9.53 0.56
CA LEU A 78 7.63 -8.25 -0.14
C LEU A 78 8.19 -8.37 -1.56
N GLU A 79 9.02 -9.38 -1.84
CA GLU A 79 9.56 -9.66 -3.19
C GLU A 79 8.44 -9.93 -4.19
N ARG A 80 7.38 -10.60 -3.77
CA ARG A 80 6.21 -10.84 -4.62
C ARG A 80 5.59 -9.53 -5.12
N SER A 81 5.62 -8.49 -4.30
CA SER A 81 5.13 -7.16 -4.68
C SER A 81 6.12 -6.42 -5.59
N VAL A 82 7.42 -6.65 -5.44
CA VAL A 82 8.43 -6.14 -6.40
C VAL A 82 8.25 -6.77 -7.78
N GLU A 83 7.99 -8.07 -7.83
CA GLU A 83 7.69 -8.79 -9.08
C GLU A 83 6.40 -8.27 -9.73
N ALA A 84 5.34 -8.02 -8.94
CA ALA A 84 4.09 -7.44 -9.42
C ALA A 84 4.28 -6.02 -9.98
N LEU A 85 5.12 -5.21 -9.32
CA LEU A 85 5.49 -3.87 -9.78
C LEU A 85 6.26 -3.95 -11.12
N ALA A 86 7.16 -4.91 -11.25
CA ALA A 86 7.89 -5.16 -12.50
C ALA A 86 6.96 -5.62 -13.62
N ALA A 87 5.99 -6.51 -13.31
CA ALA A 87 4.98 -6.95 -14.26
C ALA A 87 4.08 -5.79 -14.73
N LEU A 88 3.69 -4.90 -13.81
CA LEU A 88 2.94 -3.69 -14.17
C LEU A 88 3.77 -2.79 -15.10
N ARG A 89 5.07 -2.59 -14.82
CA ARG A 89 5.97 -1.80 -15.69
C ARG A 89 6.13 -2.39 -17.07
N ALA A 90 6.15 -3.71 -17.18
CA ALA A 90 6.26 -4.42 -18.45
C ALA A 90 4.93 -4.49 -19.22
N PHE A 91 3.83 -4.09 -18.61
CA PHE A 91 2.52 -4.17 -19.24
C PHE A 91 2.39 -3.12 -20.35
N PRO A 92 1.96 -3.50 -21.58
CA PRO A 92 2.00 -2.60 -22.74
C PRO A 92 1.23 -1.29 -22.58
N TYR A 93 0.22 -1.27 -21.70
CA TYR A 93 -0.59 -0.09 -21.42
C TYR A 93 -0.01 0.82 -20.33
N ALA A 94 1.02 0.35 -19.60
CA ALA A 94 1.69 1.14 -18.58
C ALA A 94 2.77 2.03 -19.18
N GLY A 95 2.75 3.30 -18.81
CA GLY A 95 3.81 4.25 -19.15
C GLY A 95 5.03 4.09 -18.23
N PRO A 96 6.07 4.89 -18.48
CA PRO A 96 7.33 4.77 -17.74
C PRO A 96 7.22 5.18 -16.26
N ARG A 97 6.16 5.90 -15.91
CA ARG A 97 5.93 6.34 -14.53
C ARG A 97 4.94 5.43 -13.82
N VAL A 98 5.39 4.74 -12.78
CA VAL A 98 4.59 3.83 -11.97
C VAL A 98 4.71 4.21 -10.51
N GLY A 99 3.61 4.66 -9.92
CA GLY A 99 3.53 4.98 -8.49
C GLY A 99 2.99 3.84 -7.63
N LEU A 100 3.13 3.99 -6.31
CA LEU A 100 2.45 3.17 -5.31
C LEU A 100 1.38 3.98 -4.59
N TYR A 101 0.26 3.35 -4.31
CA TYR A 101 -0.76 3.88 -3.43
C TYR A 101 -1.16 2.83 -2.40
N GLY A 102 -1.26 3.24 -1.14
CA GLY A 102 -1.68 2.35 -0.06
C GLY A 102 -2.40 3.05 1.07
N VAL A 103 -3.29 2.32 1.74
CA VAL A 103 -4.04 2.79 2.90
C VAL A 103 -3.82 1.82 4.05
N SER A 104 -3.61 2.33 5.26
CA SER A 104 -3.47 1.48 6.45
C SER A 104 -2.32 0.46 6.27
N ARG A 105 -2.57 -0.83 6.38
CA ARG A 105 -1.58 -1.88 6.11
C ARG A 105 -0.97 -1.77 4.70
N GLY A 106 -1.74 -1.34 3.72
CA GLY A 106 -1.22 -1.07 2.37
C GLY A 106 -0.29 0.14 2.33
N ALA A 107 -0.48 1.13 3.21
CA ALA A 107 0.43 2.26 3.37
C ALA A 107 1.79 1.79 3.96
N GLU A 108 1.76 0.95 4.98
CA GLU A 108 2.96 0.29 5.51
C GLU A 108 3.71 -0.46 4.40
N HIS A 109 2.98 -1.28 3.66
CA HIS A 109 3.53 -2.07 2.55
C HIS A 109 4.21 -1.19 1.50
N ALA A 110 3.55 -0.09 1.06
CA ALA A 110 4.11 0.84 0.09
C ALA A 110 5.40 1.50 0.59
N LEU A 111 5.42 1.92 1.86
CA LEU A 111 6.60 2.53 2.48
C LEU A 111 7.74 1.51 2.63
N LEU A 112 7.45 0.28 3.02
CA LEU A 112 8.45 -0.80 3.10
C LEU A 112 9.06 -1.12 1.76
N LEU A 113 8.25 -1.26 0.70
CA LEU A 113 8.77 -1.47 -0.66
C LEU A 113 9.70 -0.34 -1.09
N ALA A 114 9.25 0.91 -0.96
CA ALA A 114 10.05 2.07 -1.34
C ALA A 114 11.37 2.15 -0.56
N SER A 115 11.32 1.93 0.76
CA SER A 115 12.48 1.93 1.66
C SER A 115 13.49 0.83 1.30
N LEU A 116 13.03 -0.42 1.27
CA LEU A 116 13.91 -1.58 1.08
C LEU A 116 14.51 -1.63 -0.32
N MET A 117 13.72 -1.28 -1.35
CA MET A 117 14.24 -1.18 -2.72
C MET A 117 15.28 -0.07 -2.84
N ALA A 118 15.05 1.09 -2.20
CA ALA A 118 16.02 2.20 -2.23
C ALA A 118 17.31 1.84 -1.47
N LYS A 119 17.19 1.23 -0.28
CA LYS A 119 18.34 0.79 0.54
C LYS A 119 19.25 -0.18 -0.21
N GLU A 120 18.69 -0.99 -1.08
CA GLU A 120 19.44 -1.94 -1.90
C GLU A 120 19.84 -1.40 -3.27
N ASN A 121 19.58 -0.12 -3.56
CA ASN A 121 19.81 0.48 -4.87
C ASN A 121 19.17 -0.31 -6.02
N LYS A 122 17.99 -0.92 -5.78
CA LYS A 122 17.27 -1.66 -6.82
C LYS A 122 16.83 -0.74 -7.95
N THR A 123 16.90 -1.26 -9.16
CA THR A 123 16.27 -0.62 -10.32
C THR A 123 14.74 -0.74 -10.23
N GLY A 124 14.02 0.16 -10.89
CA GLY A 124 12.56 0.10 -10.92
C GLY A 124 11.88 0.56 -9.63
N LEU A 125 12.52 1.47 -8.89
CA LEU A 125 11.84 2.18 -7.79
C LEU A 125 10.54 2.81 -8.28
N PRO A 126 9.48 2.87 -7.44
CA PRO A 126 8.29 3.65 -7.79
C PRO A 126 8.69 5.12 -7.99
N GLU A 127 8.03 5.79 -8.95
CA GLU A 127 8.29 7.21 -9.24
C GLU A 127 7.65 8.15 -8.20
N ALA A 128 6.62 7.66 -7.50
CA ALA A 128 5.96 8.37 -6.40
C ALA A 128 5.30 7.37 -5.45
N VAL A 129 5.17 7.74 -4.19
CA VAL A 129 4.43 6.95 -3.19
C VAL A 129 3.41 7.85 -2.49
N ALA A 130 2.14 7.45 -2.54
CA ALA A 130 1.05 8.10 -1.85
C ALA A 130 0.46 7.15 -0.80
N VAL A 131 0.34 7.60 0.44
CA VAL A 131 -0.14 6.77 1.54
C VAL A 131 -1.14 7.52 2.42
N HIS A 132 -2.17 6.78 2.86
CA HIS A 132 -3.14 7.26 3.85
C HIS A 132 -3.05 6.42 5.12
N SER A 133 -3.07 7.09 6.27
CA SER A 133 -2.89 6.49 7.60
C SER A 133 -1.64 5.58 7.68
N PRO A 134 -0.44 6.06 7.30
CA PRO A 134 0.77 5.25 7.36
C PRO A 134 1.32 5.13 8.78
N PRO A 135 1.91 3.96 9.14
CA PRO A 135 2.74 3.84 10.33
C PRO A 135 4.16 4.35 10.06
N ASP A 136 4.91 4.62 11.12
CA ASP A 136 6.34 4.95 11.05
C ASP A 136 7.26 3.76 11.35
N VAL A 137 6.64 2.63 11.75
CA VAL A 137 7.33 1.38 12.09
C VAL A 137 6.66 0.18 11.44
N VAL A 138 7.37 -0.92 11.35
CA VAL A 138 6.81 -2.22 10.96
C VAL A 138 5.77 -2.64 12.00
N CYS A 139 4.56 -2.94 11.54
CA CYS A 139 3.48 -3.42 12.41
C CYS A 139 3.46 -4.95 12.47
N GLY A 140 2.92 -5.49 13.55
CA GLY A 140 2.78 -6.93 13.74
C GLY A 140 1.82 -7.59 12.75
N ALA A 141 1.81 -8.91 12.75
CA ALA A 141 0.93 -9.71 11.89
C ALA A 141 -0.55 -9.40 12.09
N PHE A 142 -1.34 -9.68 11.07
CA PHE A 142 -2.80 -9.59 11.12
C PHE A 142 -3.40 -10.96 10.79
N ASP A 143 -4.29 -11.46 11.65
CA ASP A 143 -5.08 -12.66 11.40
C ASP A 143 -6.58 -12.37 11.55
N SER A 144 -7.28 -12.34 10.43
CA SER A 144 -8.71 -12.04 10.39
C SER A 144 -9.57 -13.07 11.15
N ARG A 145 -9.06 -14.29 11.35
CA ARG A 145 -9.77 -15.33 12.14
C ARG A 145 -9.79 -14.94 13.60
N SER A 146 -8.67 -14.49 14.14
CA SER A 146 -8.59 -14.01 15.52
C SER A 146 -9.54 -12.83 15.78
N TYR A 147 -9.71 -11.95 14.80
CA TYR A 147 -10.66 -10.84 14.89
C TYR A 147 -12.12 -11.32 15.01
N ARG A 148 -12.50 -12.35 14.26
CA ARG A 148 -13.87 -12.88 14.27
C ARG A 148 -14.19 -13.70 15.52
N ASP A 149 -13.22 -14.44 16.00
CA ASP A 149 -13.41 -15.39 17.09
C ASP A 149 -13.33 -14.70 18.47
N SER A 150 -12.66 -13.56 18.54
CA SER A 150 -12.42 -12.90 19.83
C SER A 150 -13.69 -12.28 20.43
N GLY A 151 -14.67 -11.89 19.60
CA GLY A 151 -15.81 -11.11 20.08
C GLY A 151 -15.41 -9.80 20.81
N ASP A 152 -14.11 -9.51 20.83
CA ASP A 152 -13.51 -8.38 21.51
C ASP A 152 -13.39 -7.19 20.54
N PRO A 153 -14.02 -6.04 20.86
CA PRO A 153 -13.86 -4.81 20.11
C PRO A 153 -12.41 -4.26 20.16
N GLY A 154 -11.53 -4.83 20.97
CA GLY A 154 -10.15 -4.39 21.18
C GLY A 154 -9.17 -4.70 20.05
N TRP A 155 -9.62 -5.12 18.85
CA TRP A 155 -8.78 -5.29 17.67
C TRP A 155 -7.64 -6.31 17.84
N GLN A 156 -7.90 -7.43 18.50
CA GLN A 156 -6.89 -8.49 18.75
C GLN A 156 -6.43 -9.22 17.48
N ALA A 157 -6.94 -8.86 16.30
CA ALA A 157 -6.47 -9.40 15.03
C ALA A 157 -5.00 -9.02 14.73
N TRP A 158 -4.47 -7.96 15.33
CA TRP A 158 -3.06 -7.58 15.21
C TRP A 158 -2.24 -8.17 16.35
N ASP A 159 -1.25 -8.98 15.97
CA ASP A 159 -0.36 -9.65 16.89
C ASP A 159 1.05 -9.04 16.77
N ALA A 160 1.40 -8.18 17.72
CA ALA A 160 2.71 -7.52 17.76
C ALA A 160 3.89 -8.47 18.01
N SER A 161 3.63 -9.71 18.44
CA SER A 161 4.67 -10.72 18.63
C SER A 161 5.02 -11.49 17.36
N LYS A 162 4.21 -11.36 16.31
CA LYS A 162 4.39 -12.06 15.04
C LYS A 162 4.71 -11.10 13.92
N ARG A 163 5.43 -11.58 12.92
CA ARG A 163 5.87 -10.81 11.77
C ARG A 163 4.80 -10.81 10.68
N ALA A 164 4.53 -9.65 10.12
CA ALA A 164 3.66 -9.50 8.95
C ALA A 164 4.41 -9.75 7.64
N TRP A 165 5.68 -9.34 7.58
CA TRP A 165 6.45 -9.24 6.35
C TRP A 165 7.77 -9.98 6.41
N THR A 166 8.20 -10.46 5.25
CA THR A 166 9.56 -10.95 5.03
C THR A 166 10.22 -10.17 3.89
N TRP A 167 11.55 -10.04 3.96
CA TRP A 167 12.40 -9.51 2.92
C TRP A 167 13.65 -10.37 2.81
N ARG A 168 13.95 -10.89 1.62
CA ARG A 168 15.04 -11.86 1.37
C ARG A 168 14.97 -13.10 2.26
N GLY A 169 13.77 -13.56 2.51
CA GLY A 169 13.53 -14.72 3.38
C GLY A 169 13.65 -14.43 4.87
N GLU A 170 14.05 -13.22 5.26
CA GLU A 170 14.13 -12.81 6.67
C GLU A 170 12.90 -12.04 7.10
N GLY A 171 12.40 -12.32 8.28
CA GLY A 171 11.22 -11.66 8.82
C GLY A 171 11.54 -10.25 9.32
N LEU A 172 10.72 -9.28 8.93
CA LEU A 172 10.82 -7.92 9.46
C LEU A 172 10.18 -7.87 10.84
N MET A 173 10.98 -7.46 11.84
CA MET A 173 10.52 -7.42 13.22
C MET A 173 9.57 -6.25 13.45
N PRO A 174 8.43 -6.48 14.11
CA PRO A 174 7.55 -5.40 14.56
C PRO A 174 8.30 -4.33 15.35
N THR A 175 7.82 -3.09 15.26
CA THR A 175 8.42 -1.89 15.85
C THR A 175 9.74 -1.41 15.25
N THR A 176 10.30 -2.13 14.27
CA THR A 176 11.45 -1.62 13.50
C THR A 176 11.04 -0.38 12.71
N PRO A 177 11.80 0.72 12.75
CA PRO A 177 11.52 1.91 11.95
C PRO A 177 11.52 1.61 10.44
N ILE A 178 10.57 2.18 9.71
CA ILE A 178 10.56 2.13 8.24
C ILE A 178 11.43 3.27 7.72
N GLU A 179 12.64 2.98 7.25
CA GLU A 179 13.66 3.95 6.83
C GLU A 179 13.37 4.54 5.43
N VAL A 180 12.17 5.08 5.23
CA VAL A 180 11.72 5.59 3.93
C VAL A 180 12.40 6.91 3.51
N GLU A 181 13.15 7.55 4.39
CA GLU A 181 14.00 8.70 4.08
C GLU A 181 15.06 8.41 3.02
N GLN A 182 15.43 7.15 2.84
CA GLN A 182 16.37 6.71 1.79
C GLN A 182 15.71 6.64 0.40
N TYR A 183 14.38 6.61 0.32
CA TYR A 183 13.67 6.62 -0.95
C TYR A 183 13.74 8.01 -1.58
N PRO A 184 14.25 8.15 -2.83
CA PRO A 184 14.51 9.46 -3.43
C PRO A 184 13.26 10.14 -4.01
N GLY A 185 12.19 9.38 -4.27
CA GLY A 185 10.98 9.88 -4.93
C GLY A 185 10.10 10.76 -4.03
N PRO A 186 9.11 11.43 -4.59
CA PRO A 186 8.13 12.20 -3.83
C PRO A 186 7.25 11.29 -2.98
N LEU A 187 6.89 11.81 -1.79
CA LEU A 187 6.02 11.16 -0.82
C LEU A 187 4.81 12.05 -0.54
N PHE A 188 3.62 11.48 -0.68
CA PHE A 188 2.37 12.07 -0.21
C PHE A 188 1.88 11.30 1.01
N LEU A 189 1.66 11.99 2.12
CA LEU A 189 1.19 11.45 3.39
C LEU A 189 -0.16 12.07 3.75
N SER A 190 -1.12 11.27 4.16
CA SER A 190 -2.36 11.80 4.70
C SER A 190 -2.86 10.99 5.90
N HIS A 191 -3.58 11.63 6.84
CA HIS A 191 -4.08 10.98 8.05
C HIS A 191 -5.26 11.73 8.64
N GLY A 192 -6.26 11.00 9.14
CA GLY A 192 -7.34 11.55 9.94
C GLY A 192 -6.90 11.82 11.38
N THR A 193 -7.20 13.01 11.94
CA THR A 193 -6.68 13.36 13.28
C THR A 193 -7.38 12.61 14.43
N ARG A 194 -8.50 11.94 14.17
CA ARG A 194 -9.23 11.08 15.12
C ARG A 194 -9.12 9.59 14.81
N ASP A 195 -8.11 9.22 14.01
CA ASP A 195 -7.88 7.82 13.70
C ASP A 195 -7.71 6.98 14.98
N ARG A 196 -8.67 6.06 15.20
CA ARG A 196 -8.73 5.18 16.38
C ARG A 196 -8.03 3.84 16.16
N MET A 197 -7.65 3.54 14.92
CA MET A 197 -6.94 2.30 14.60
C MET A 197 -5.44 2.48 14.61
N TRP A 198 -4.96 3.51 13.92
CA TRP A 198 -3.55 3.89 13.89
C TRP A 198 -3.42 5.38 14.24
N SER A 199 -2.64 5.66 15.27
CA SER A 199 -2.50 7.01 15.75
C SER A 199 -1.89 7.94 14.70
N VAL A 200 -2.48 9.12 14.52
CA VAL A 200 -1.94 10.19 13.67
C VAL A 200 -0.50 10.57 14.05
N GLU A 201 -0.09 10.32 15.29
CA GLU A 201 1.28 10.56 15.74
C GLU A 201 2.32 9.70 15.02
N MET A 202 1.93 8.55 14.46
CA MET A 202 2.82 7.76 13.60
C MET A 202 3.22 8.55 12.36
N THR A 203 2.24 9.14 11.65
CA THR A 203 2.52 9.98 10.47
C THR A 203 3.29 11.24 10.85
N ARG A 204 2.99 11.88 11.98
CA ARG A 204 3.72 13.08 12.44
C ARG A 204 5.19 12.76 12.75
N ARG A 205 5.47 11.61 13.38
CA ARG A 205 6.87 11.16 13.61
C ARG A 205 7.57 10.85 12.30
N LEU A 206 6.88 10.19 11.35
CA LEU A 206 7.39 9.90 10.02
C LEU A 206 7.75 11.20 9.28
N GLU A 207 6.82 12.16 9.21
CA GLU A 207 7.04 13.46 8.58
C GLU A 207 8.24 14.20 9.19
N LYS A 208 8.28 14.28 10.53
CA LYS A 208 9.40 14.93 11.26
C LYS A 208 10.74 14.27 10.93
N ARG A 209 10.80 12.94 10.87
CA ARG A 209 12.01 12.20 10.53
C ARG A 209 12.43 12.46 9.08
N LEU A 210 11.50 12.48 8.13
CA LEU A 210 11.75 12.82 6.74
C LEU A 210 12.34 14.25 6.62
N GLN A 211 11.74 15.22 7.30
CA GLN A 211 12.21 16.60 7.33
C GLN A 211 13.62 16.73 7.91
N ALA A 212 13.92 15.97 8.98
CA ALA A 212 15.25 15.92 9.59
C ALA A 212 16.34 15.38 8.64
N HIS A 213 15.94 14.57 7.64
CA HIS A 213 16.81 14.05 6.58
C HIS A 213 16.74 14.88 5.29
N GLY A 214 16.23 16.12 5.37
CA GLY A 214 16.15 17.02 4.21
C GLY A 214 15.08 16.67 3.19
N ARG A 215 14.18 15.72 3.49
CA ARG A 215 13.05 15.36 2.64
C ARG A 215 11.87 16.30 2.89
N LYS A 216 11.07 16.54 1.86
CA LYS A 216 9.89 17.40 1.94
C LYS A 216 8.66 16.62 1.47
N PRO A 217 8.07 15.76 2.33
CA PRO A 217 6.83 15.08 1.97
C PRO A 217 5.70 16.11 1.86
N GLU A 218 4.74 15.85 0.98
CA GLU A 218 3.46 16.53 1.01
C GLU A 218 2.58 15.85 2.06
N ALA A 219 2.28 16.53 3.16
CA ALA A 219 1.54 15.96 4.29
C ALA A 219 0.22 16.69 4.54
N HIS A 220 -0.88 15.94 4.65
CA HIS A 220 -2.23 16.45 4.90
C HIS A 220 -2.86 15.74 6.11
N TYR A 221 -3.34 16.53 7.05
CA TYR A 221 -4.05 16.05 8.23
C TYR A 221 -5.50 16.49 8.17
N TYR A 222 -6.42 15.53 8.12
CA TYR A 222 -7.85 15.80 8.03
C TYR A 222 -8.45 15.88 9.43
N GLU A 223 -8.79 17.11 9.85
CA GLU A 223 -9.26 17.37 11.20
C GLU A 223 -10.61 16.68 11.48
N GLY A 224 -10.64 15.90 12.54
CA GLY A 224 -11.85 15.20 12.97
C GLY A 224 -12.16 13.91 12.23
N GLU A 225 -11.44 13.59 11.14
CA GLU A 225 -11.65 12.37 10.39
C GLU A 225 -11.00 11.15 11.07
N ASP A 226 -11.61 9.97 10.87
CA ASP A 226 -11.15 8.68 11.38
C ASP A 226 -10.18 8.01 10.39
N HIS A 227 -9.99 6.70 10.50
CA HIS A 227 -9.01 5.89 9.74
C HIS A 227 -9.27 5.85 8.23
N LEU A 228 -10.54 5.94 7.79
CA LEU A 228 -10.98 5.86 6.38
C LEU A 228 -12.07 6.88 6.11
#